data_6750c3ce3ec6ba5b56f334c5b6694ef0
#
_entry.id   6750c3ce3ec6ba5b56f334c5b6694ef0
#
_cell.length_a   1.000
_cell.length_b   1.000
_cell.length_c   1.000
_cell.angle_alpha   90.00
_cell.angle_beta   90.00
_cell.angle_gamma   90.00
#
_symmetry.space_group_name_H-M   'P 1'
#
loop_
_entity.id
_entity.type
_entity.pdbx_description
1 polymer ?
#
loop_
_entity_poly.entity_id
_entity_poly.type
_entity_poly.pdbx_seq_one_letter_code
_entity_poly.pdbx_strand_id
1 'polypeptide(L)'
;FPNPEPRQRGYCGRGAQTMWLWNHPMRIKKPLKRVGERGEGKFEEISWDQALDEIAAKLKEITEKHGRRSVVLTSHNFTAYQHWFAKPFGTPNVINHSSTCNSASTLARRMVFGPGHSGLGLVEPDYANARYLLLVGRTIHCAVGVHTTVAAARERGCKVVFVDPRMPQAAFADTTWIPIKPGTDAAFLHALIYVGLHENLVDMPWVRRWTNAAYLITGEGPDMKPVTEADLRTGGRPNYYAVVDESGEVRFQGVKKVDGKAVGFDEDPNAKLNLEFEGTLDGVNGKIAARTVWKAFRAVNDKYSPEAASKITGIPAETLVKTAREFFIAKGVCDDGWYSSRNANDVEAFAMMNVINLFTGAFDHAGGCILTVGGGYGGPGIASKGTNHKGPTGVEWSTEPGKPLDKLFFPEGIGTLWSTFDAMKTGKPYPVRALFMTGCAMFHREANSERLIEAFKTLDLIVSQDLMPQESNDWADYVLPSTFFLENHEYIGVNYARDGYVQKSSAEIDPPEGVEARHDIWQFMEILRRIDPDLAKRVGYDKEIRTRDEWKAFWDHGIVDRVWAGFISRKNAAKPGE
;
A
#
# COMPACT_ATOMS: atom_id res chain seq x y z
N PHE A 1 13.28 5.21 25.02
CA PHE A 1 12.30 4.34 25.68
C PHE A 1 12.01 3.16 24.76
N PRO A 2 11.96 1.91 25.28
CA PRO A 2 11.61 0.78 24.44
C PRO A 2 10.18 0.98 23.94
N ASN A 3 10.00 0.83 22.63
CA ASN A 3 8.67 0.83 22.05
C ASN A 3 7.83 -0.27 22.72
N PRO A 4 6.62 0.01 23.23
CA PRO A 4 5.78 -1.00 23.86
C PRO A 4 5.36 -2.11 22.87
N GLU A 5 5.28 -1.82 21.56
CA GLU A 5 4.98 -2.79 20.53
C GLU A 5 6.21 -3.67 20.21
N PRO A 6 6.20 -4.98 20.57
CA PRO A 6 7.36 -5.85 20.39
C PRO A 6 7.87 -5.94 18.95
N ARG A 7 6.96 -5.85 17.96
CA ARG A 7 7.31 -5.91 16.52
C ARG A 7 8.06 -4.67 16.03
N GLN A 8 8.02 -3.60 16.80
CA GLN A 8 8.71 -2.35 16.50
C GLN A 8 9.96 -2.14 17.36
N ARG A 9 10.29 -3.12 18.18
CA ARG A 9 11.55 -3.11 18.95
C ARG A 9 12.69 -3.50 18.04
N GLY A 10 13.73 -2.71 18.07
CA GLY A 10 14.93 -2.93 17.27
C GLY A 10 15.06 -1.96 16.10
N TYR A 11 16.05 -2.20 15.31
CA TYR A 11 16.41 -1.39 14.15
C TYR A 11 16.84 -2.32 13.01
N CYS A 12 16.68 -1.86 11.79
CA CYS A 12 17.24 -2.55 10.63
C CYS A 12 18.62 -1.98 10.30
N GLY A 13 19.42 -2.73 9.53
CA GLY A 13 20.75 -2.30 9.12
C GLY A 13 20.77 -0.94 8.40
N ARG A 14 19.68 -0.58 7.73
CA ARG A 14 19.52 0.75 7.11
C ARG A 14 19.41 1.85 8.16
N GLY A 15 18.61 1.65 9.21
CA GLY A 15 18.48 2.60 10.30
C GLY A 15 19.80 2.85 11.02
N ALA A 16 20.60 1.82 11.24
CA ALA A 16 21.93 1.94 11.88
C ALA A 16 22.91 2.82 11.09
N GLN A 17 22.75 2.87 9.76
CA GLN A 17 23.65 3.62 8.87
C GLN A 17 23.15 5.03 8.55
N THR A 18 21.91 5.39 8.90
CA THR A 18 21.34 6.68 8.50
C THR A 18 22.04 7.89 9.09
N MET A 19 22.66 7.77 10.26
CA MET A 19 23.43 8.88 10.87
C MET A 19 24.57 9.37 9.99
N TRP A 20 25.10 8.51 9.11
CA TRP A 20 26.10 8.93 8.12
C TRP A 20 25.51 9.94 7.12
N LEU A 21 24.23 9.84 6.77
CA LEU A 21 23.56 10.78 5.87
C LEU A 21 23.33 12.15 6.53
N TRP A 22 23.17 12.20 7.85
CA TRP A 22 22.90 13.44 8.59
C TRP A 22 23.98 14.50 8.33
N ASN A 23 25.26 14.12 8.40
CA ASN A 23 26.41 15.02 8.21
C ASN A 23 27.22 14.66 6.95
N HIS A 24 26.57 14.15 5.92
CA HIS A 24 27.25 13.80 4.68
C HIS A 24 27.73 15.07 3.96
N PRO A 25 28.98 15.12 3.42
CA PRO A 25 29.50 16.32 2.78
C PRO A 25 28.71 16.76 1.54
N MET A 26 28.05 15.82 0.85
CA MET A 26 27.20 16.10 -0.31
C MET A 26 25.77 16.47 0.05
N ARG A 27 25.41 16.56 1.33
CA ARG A 27 24.07 16.96 1.73
C ARG A 27 23.73 18.34 1.16
N ILE A 28 22.51 18.49 0.64
CA ILE A 28 22.00 19.78 0.15
C ILE A 28 21.86 20.71 1.34
N LYS A 29 22.59 21.84 1.32
CA LYS A 29 22.70 22.72 2.48
C LYS A 29 21.80 23.94 2.38
N LYS A 30 21.61 24.48 1.18
CA LYS A 30 20.84 25.68 0.90
C LYS A 30 19.91 25.45 -0.29
N PRO A 31 18.89 26.30 -0.47
CA PRO A 31 18.12 26.29 -1.70
C PRO A 31 18.99 26.50 -2.92
N LEU A 32 18.75 25.71 -3.96
CA LEU A 32 19.49 25.74 -5.22
C LEU A 32 18.55 26.13 -6.35
N LYS A 33 19.02 27.02 -7.23
CA LYS A 33 18.35 27.43 -8.46
C LYS A 33 19.16 26.96 -9.66
N ARG A 34 18.51 26.38 -10.63
CA ARG A 34 19.14 25.93 -11.87
C ARG A 34 19.64 27.12 -12.70
N VAL A 35 20.87 27.02 -13.18
CA VAL A 35 21.53 28.03 -14.07
C VAL A 35 21.88 27.47 -15.44
N GLY A 36 21.74 26.15 -15.65
CA GLY A 36 21.96 25.48 -16.92
C GLY A 36 20.66 24.93 -17.53
N GLU A 37 20.82 24.11 -18.55
CA GLU A 37 19.71 23.35 -19.11
C GLU A 37 19.26 22.24 -18.14
N ARG A 38 17.99 21.83 -18.23
CA ARG A 38 17.48 20.70 -17.44
C ARG A 38 18.25 19.42 -17.80
N GLY A 39 18.71 18.70 -16.78
CA GLY A 39 19.54 17.50 -16.91
C GLY A 39 21.05 17.76 -16.84
N GLU A 40 21.51 19.02 -16.82
CA GLU A 40 22.95 19.34 -16.68
C GLU A 40 23.45 19.34 -15.23
N GLY A 41 22.56 19.39 -14.24
CA GLY A 41 22.93 19.43 -12.83
C GLY A 41 23.67 20.70 -12.40
N LYS A 42 23.48 21.83 -13.09
CA LYS A 42 24.14 23.10 -12.81
C LYS A 42 23.23 24.00 -11.97
N PHE A 43 23.67 24.33 -10.77
CA PHE A 43 22.91 25.12 -9.80
C PHE A 43 23.74 26.22 -9.16
N GLU A 44 23.06 27.27 -8.71
CA GLU A 44 23.60 28.29 -7.82
C GLU A 44 22.83 28.25 -6.49
N GLU A 45 23.52 28.56 -5.38
CA GLU A 45 22.88 28.74 -4.08
C GLU A 45 22.11 30.06 -4.04
N ILE A 46 20.89 30.03 -3.54
CA ILE A 46 20.03 31.19 -3.34
C ILE A 46 19.46 31.21 -1.92
N SER A 47 18.88 32.34 -1.51
CA SER A 47 18.20 32.41 -0.21
C SER A 47 16.85 31.71 -0.23
N TRP A 48 16.34 31.33 0.97
CA TRP A 48 14.99 30.81 1.11
C TRP A 48 13.91 31.76 0.60
N ASP A 49 14.02 33.05 0.93
CA ASP A 49 13.05 34.05 0.49
C ASP A 49 13.01 34.14 -1.04
N GLN A 50 14.18 34.21 -1.69
CA GLN A 50 14.26 34.21 -3.14
C GLN A 50 13.64 32.93 -3.75
N ALA A 51 13.98 31.74 -3.24
CA ALA A 51 13.44 30.48 -3.74
C ALA A 51 11.92 30.44 -3.63
N LEU A 52 11.38 30.76 -2.45
CA LEU A 52 9.95 30.71 -2.18
C LEU A 52 9.16 31.75 -2.99
N ASP A 53 9.69 32.97 -3.14
CA ASP A 53 9.06 34.04 -3.90
C ASP A 53 9.00 33.73 -5.40
N GLU A 54 10.11 33.24 -5.98
CA GLU A 54 10.17 32.86 -7.39
C GLU A 54 9.27 31.64 -7.69
N ILE A 55 9.30 30.61 -6.84
CA ILE A 55 8.44 29.42 -6.97
C ILE A 55 6.96 29.83 -6.86
N ALA A 56 6.60 30.66 -5.88
CA ALA A 56 5.23 31.11 -5.69
C ALA A 56 4.73 31.95 -6.88
N ALA A 57 5.54 32.85 -7.38
CA ALA A 57 5.21 33.68 -8.56
C ALA A 57 4.97 32.79 -9.79
N LYS A 58 5.87 31.84 -10.06
CA LYS A 58 5.74 30.93 -11.20
C LYS A 58 4.54 29.98 -11.06
N LEU A 59 4.29 29.51 -9.86
CA LEU A 59 3.14 28.63 -9.59
C LEU A 59 1.81 29.39 -9.73
N LYS A 60 1.78 30.68 -9.35
CA LYS A 60 0.62 31.54 -9.57
C LYS A 60 0.35 31.76 -11.05
N GLU A 61 1.36 32.08 -11.86
CA GLU A 61 1.24 32.19 -13.32
C GLU A 61 0.66 30.91 -13.95
N ILE A 62 1.21 29.75 -13.57
CA ILE A 62 0.77 28.44 -14.08
C ILE A 62 -0.69 28.18 -13.72
N THR A 63 -1.08 28.44 -12.47
CA THR A 63 -2.44 28.15 -12.01
C THR A 63 -3.49 29.12 -12.54
N GLU A 64 -3.13 30.38 -12.77
CA GLU A 64 -4.01 31.34 -13.44
C GLU A 64 -4.29 30.93 -14.89
N LYS A 65 -3.30 30.38 -15.58
CA LYS A 65 -3.42 29.96 -16.98
C LYS A 65 -4.04 28.60 -17.18
N HIS A 66 -3.74 27.62 -16.31
CA HIS A 66 -4.05 26.20 -16.51
C HIS A 66 -4.94 25.60 -15.41
N GLY A 67 -5.29 26.36 -14.38
CA GLY A 67 -6.00 25.89 -13.21
C GLY A 67 -5.11 25.13 -12.22
N ARG A 68 -5.58 25.02 -10.97
CA ARG A 68 -4.79 24.41 -9.87
C ARG A 68 -4.54 22.91 -10.06
N ARG A 69 -5.38 22.21 -10.82
CA ARG A 69 -5.17 20.80 -11.16
C ARG A 69 -3.98 20.51 -12.07
N SER A 70 -3.39 21.57 -12.67
CA SER A 70 -2.16 21.45 -13.46
C SER A 70 -0.90 21.20 -12.62
N VAL A 71 -1.04 21.21 -11.30
CA VAL A 71 0.03 20.95 -10.34
C VAL A 71 -0.04 19.54 -9.81
N VAL A 72 1.10 18.84 -9.84
CA VAL A 72 1.27 17.49 -9.32
C VAL A 72 2.27 17.50 -8.17
N LEU A 73 1.91 16.84 -7.07
CA LEU A 73 2.82 16.54 -5.97
C LEU A 73 3.09 15.04 -5.96
N THR A 74 4.36 14.65 -5.94
CA THR A 74 4.75 13.23 -5.85
C THR A 74 5.78 13.02 -4.77
N SER A 75 5.70 11.86 -4.11
CA SER A 75 6.69 11.45 -3.10
C SER A 75 6.91 9.95 -3.14
N HIS A 76 8.00 9.50 -2.52
CA HIS A 76 8.21 8.11 -2.25
C HIS A 76 7.35 7.62 -1.07
N ASN A 77 7.32 8.40 -0.01
CA ASN A 77 6.58 8.08 1.20
C ASN A 77 5.15 8.59 1.17
N PHE A 78 4.43 8.32 2.26
CA PHE A 78 3.05 8.70 2.39
C PHE A 78 2.85 10.17 2.22
N THR A 79 2.04 10.44 1.28
CA THR A 79 1.50 11.70 0.85
C THR A 79 0.54 12.34 1.86
N ALA A 80 0.41 11.77 3.07
CA ALA A 80 -0.50 12.28 4.09
C ALA A 80 -0.32 13.78 4.32
N TYR A 81 0.92 14.21 4.41
CA TYR A 81 1.26 15.60 4.65
C TYR A 81 1.11 16.47 3.41
N GLN A 82 1.40 15.94 2.23
CA GLN A 82 1.17 16.68 0.99
C GLN A 82 -0.29 17.02 0.78
N HIS A 83 -1.21 16.20 1.29
CA HIS A 83 -2.64 16.50 1.26
C HIS A 83 -3.00 17.77 2.04
N TRP A 84 -2.22 18.17 3.02
CA TRP A 84 -2.47 19.40 3.78
C TRP A 84 -2.22 20.66 2.96
N PHE A 85 -1.30 20.60 2.02
CA PHE A 85 -1.14 21.64 1.01
C PHE A 85 -2.08 21.43 -0.17
N ALA A 86 -2.08 20.26 -0.76
CA ALA A 86 -2.75 19.97 -2.02
C ALA A 86 -4.26 20.24 -1.97
N LYS A 87 -4.93 19.83 -0.89
CA LYS A 87 -6.37 19.98 -0.78
C LYS A 87 -6.81 21.42 -0.57
N PRO A 88 -6.25 22.20 0.36
CA PRO A 88 -6.54 23.63 0.42
C PRO A 88 -6.18 24.36 -0.87
N PHE A 89 -5.03 24.04 -1.46
CA PHE A 89 -4.58 24.60 -2.72
C PHE A 89 -5.53 24.27 -3.88
N GLY A 90 -6.15 23.10 -3.88
CA GLY A 90 -7.16 22.68 -4.85
C GLY A 90 -6.65 21.75 -5.96
N THR A 91 -5.49 21.11 -5.80
CA THR A 91 -5.07 20.05 -6.73
C THR A 91 -5.50 18.67 -6.25
N PRO A 92 -6.10 17.84 -7.12
CA PRO A 92 -6.37 16.44 -6.81
C PRO A 92 -5.14 15.53 -6.94
N ASN A 93 -4.04 16.03 -7.52
CA ASN A 93 -2.91 15.25 -7.97
C ASN A 93 -1.83 15.12 -6.89
N VAL A 94 -2.11 14.32 -5.86
CA VAL A 94 -1.12 13.85 -4.90
C VAL A 94 -0.85 12.39 -5.19
N ILE A 95 0.28 12.12 -5.82
CA ILE A 95 0.58 10.84 -6.45
C ILE A 95 1.84 10.25 -5.83
N ASN A 96 1.78 8.97 -5.50
CA ASN A 96 2.95 8.24 -5.00
C ASN A 96 3.39 7.16 -6.00
N HIS A 97 4.48 6.49 -5.66
CA HIS A 97 5.07 5.44 -6.49
C HIS A 97 4.43 4.06 -6.33
N SER A 98 3.27 3.94 -5.69
CA SER A 98 2.65 2.64 -5.38
C SER A 98 2.47 1.74 -6.59
N SER A 99 2.28 2.32 -7.79
CA SER A 99 2.15 1.55 -9.03
C SER A 99 3.39 0.69 -9.37
N THR A 100 4.57 1.12 -8.92
CA THR A 100 5.84 0.40 -9.12
C THR A 100 6.35 -0.27 -7.84
N CYS A 101 5.61 -0.16 -6.74
CA CYS A 101 6.02 -0.69 -5.44
C CYS A 101 5.15 -1.86 -4.99
N ASN A 102 3.95 -1.58 -4.50
CA ASN A 102 3.11 -2.57 -3.83
C ASN A 102 1.69 -2.67 -4.40
N SER A 103 1.44 -2.13 -5.58
CA SER A 103 0.10 -2.18 -6.20
C SER A 103 -0.35 -3.62 -6.44
N ALA A 104 0.57 -4.51 -6.82
CA ALA A 104 0.25 -5.91 -7.03
C ALA A 104 -0.27 -6.58 -5.76
N SER A 105 0.41 -6.40 -4.62
CA SER A 105 -0.03 -6.97 -3.34
C SER A 105 -1.35 -6.34 -2.87
N THR A 106 -1.52 -5.03 -3.05
CA THR A 106 -2.75 -4.32 -2.72
C THR A 106 -3.94 -4.82 -3.56
N LEU A 107 -3.73 -5.02 -4.86
CA LEU A 107 -4.75 -5.56 -5.76
C LEU A 107 -5.09 -7.00 -5.40
N ALA A 108 -4.08 -7.84 -5.19
CA ALA A 108 -4.27 -9.23 -4.79
C ALA A 108 -5.08 -9.38 -3.49
N ARG A 109 -4.77 -8.57 -2.46
CA ARG A 109 -5.56 -8.58 -1.22
C ARG A 109 -7.00 -8.14 -1.43
N ARG A 110 -7.24 -7.15 -2.28
CA ARG A 110 -8.61 -6.76 -2.67
C ARG A 110 -9.36 -7.88 -3.37
N MET A 111 -8.68 -8.61 -4.24
CA MET A 111 -9.28 -9.75 -4.94
C MET A 111 -9.62 -10.88 -3.98
N VAL A 112 -8.74 -11.15 -3.01
CA VAL A 112 -8.91 -12.27 -2.06
C VAL A 112 -9.86 -11.89 -0.92
N PHE A 113 -9.73 -10.70 -0.32
CA PHE A 113 -10.45 -10.32 0.91
C PHE A 113 -11.51 -9.23 0.70
N GLY A 114 -11.66 -8.72 -0.52
CA GLY A 114 -12.62 -7.66 -0.85
C GLY A 114 -12.09 -6.23 -0.68
N PRO A 115 -12.87 -5.21 -1.12
CA PRO A 115 -12.40 -3.83 -1.27
C PRO A 115 -11.95 -3.14 0.02
N GLY A 116 -12.49 -3.56 1.15
CA GLY A 116 -12.12 -3.00 2.47
C GLY A 116 -10.72 -3.41 2.96
N HIS A 117 -10.09 -4.37 2.33
CA HIS A 117 -8.88 -5.05 2.82
C HIS A 117 -7.67 -4.83 1.90
N SER A 118 -7.52 -3.63 1.36
CA SER A 118 -6.46 -3.31 0.40
C SER A 118 -5.20 -2.67 0.98
N GLY A 119 -5.19 -2.37 2.27
CA GLY A 119 -4.07 -1.67 2.91
C GLY A 119 -2.86 -2.56 3.19
N LEU A 120 -1.71 -1.93 3.37
CA LEU A 120 -0.51 -2.58 3.87
C LEU A 120 -0.70 -3.02 5.32
N GLY A 121 -0.19 -4.21 5.65
CA GLY A 121 -0.27 -4.74 7.02
C GLY A 121 -1.65 -5.25 7.43
N LEU A 122 -2.58 -5.41 6.47
CA LEU A 122 -3.91 -5.96 6.75
C LEU A 122 -3.89 -7.48 6.95
N VAL A 123 -2.93 -8.17 6.36
CA VAL A 123 -2.66 -9.59 6.57
C VAL A 123 -1.23 -9.69 7.07
N GLU A 124 -1.07 -9.91 8.35
CA GLU A 124 0.25 -9.96 8.97
C GLU A 124 0.45 -11.31 9.68
N PRO A 125 1.53 -12.04 9.36
CA PRO A 125 1.86 -13.27 10.09
C PRO A 125 2.12 -12.99 11.57
N ASP A 126 1.59 -13.85 12.43
CA ASP A 126 2.00 -13.88 13.83
C ASP A 126 3.34 -14.62 13.97
N TYR A 127 4.41 -13.95 13.54
CA TYR A 127 5.76 -14.50 13.55
C TYR A 127 6.17 -15.09 14.90
N ALA A 128 5.67 -14.46 15.98
CA ALA A 128 6.06 -14.86 17.34
C ALA A 128 5.57 -16.28 17.69
N ASN A 129 4.43 -16.69 17.21
CA ASN A 129 3.81 -17.98 17.56
C ASN A 129 3.75 -18.97 16.39
N ALA A 130 4.26 -18.57 15.22
CA ALA A 130 4.26 -19.45 14.05
C ALA A 130 5.09 -20.72 14.28
N ARG A 131 4.65 -21.82 13.68
CA ARG A 131 5.35 -23.11 13.69
C ARG A 131 6.13 -23.37 12.41
N TYR A 132 5.66 -22.80 11.32
CA TYR A 132 6.31 -22.87 10.01
C TYR A 132 6.09 -21.55 9.30
N LEU A 133 7.17 -20.89 8.90
CA LEU A 133 7.16 -19.63 8.16
C LEU A 133 7.69 -19.87 6.76
N LEU A 134 6.87 -19.59 5.76
CA LEU A 134 7.24 -19.59 4.35
C LEU A 134 7.43 -18.12 3.90
N LEU A 135 8.67 -17.75 3.63
CA LEU A 135 9.09 -16.39 3.31
C LEU A 135 9.47 -16.34 1.82
N VAL A 136 8.52 -15.92 0.98
CA VAL A 136 8.70 -15.87 -0.47
C VAL A 136 9.12 -14.46 -0.89
N GLY A 137 10.35 -14.32 -1.42
CA GLY A 137 10.90 -13.02 -1.80
C GLY A 137 11.00 -12.01 -0.65
N ARG A 138 11.06 -12.49 0.59
CA ARG A 138 10.94 -11.68 1.81
C ARG A 138 12.27 -11.42 2.47
N THR A 139 12.67 -10.15 2.51
CA THR A 139 13.90 -9.70 3.16
C THR A 139 13.62 -9.24 4.59
N ILE A 140 13.76 -10.12 5.59
CA ILE A 140 13.40 -9.83 6.97
C ILE A 140 14.39 -8.91 7.70
N HIS A 141 15.66 -8.87 7.32
CA HIS A 141 16.67 -8.00 7.97
C HIS A 141 16.43 -6.51 7.73
N CYS A 142 15.61 -6.15 6.75
CA CYS A 142 15.19 -4.77 6.48
C CYS A 142 13.85 -4.40 7.14
N ALA A 143 13.20 -5.33 7.82
CA ALA A 143 11.92 -5.12 8.48
C ALA A 143 12.14 -4.97 9.99
N VAL A 144 11.85 -3.80 10.52
CA VAL A 144 12.03 -3.49 11.94
C VAL A 144 11.25 -4.49 12.81
N GLY A 145 11.96 -5.11 13.75
CA GLY A 145 11.39 -6.08 14.68
C GLY A 145 11.07 -7.46 14.10
N VAL A 146 10.91 -7.62 12.80
CA VAL A 146 10.55 -8.92 12.20
C VAL A 146 11.69 -9.93 12.36
N HIS A 147 12.92 -9.55 12.04
CA HIS A 147 14.07 -10.47 12.14
C HIS A 147 14.31 -10.99 13.55
N THR A 148 14.17 -10.14 14.58
CA THR A 148 14.30 -10.56 16.00
C THR A 148 13.15 -11.47 16.42
N THR A 149 11.94 -11.19 15.97
CA THR A 149 10.76 -12.02 16.25
C THR A 149 10.85 -13.38 15.57
N VAL A 150 11.32 -13.43 14.32
CA VAL A 150 11.55 -14.69 13.58
C VAL A 150 12.69 -15.48 14.22
N ALA A 151 13.78 -14.84 14.66
CA ALA A 151 14.85 -15.52 15.37
C ALA A 151 14.34 -16.18 16.65
N ALA A 152 13.56 -15.45 17.45
CA ALA A 152 12.97 -15.99 18.68
C ALA A 152 11.93 -17.11 18.40
N ALA A 153 11.17 -17.04 17.30
CA ALA A 153 10.28 -18.12 16.90
C ALA A 153 11.06 -19.40 16.53
N ARG A 154 12.15 -19.24 15.77
CA ARG A 154 13.05 -20.34 15.40
C ARG A 154 13.64 -21.05 16.61
N GLU A 155 14.08 -20.30 17.64
CA GLU A 155 14.58 -20.86 18.91
C GLU A 155 13.52 -21.73 19.62
N ARG A 156 12.24 -21.49 19.37
CA ARG A 156 11.13 -22.33 19.86
C ARG A 156 10.73 -23.47 18.92
N GLY A 157 11.52 -23.70 17.87
CA GLY A 157 11.31 -24.80 16.93
C GLY A 157 10.48 -24.42 15.69
N CYS A 158 10.21 -23.15 15.44
CA CYS A 158 9.60 -22.71 14.20
C CYS A 158 10.52 -23.02 13.02
N LYS A 159 10.02 -23.74 12.03
CA LYS A 159 10.72 -23.96 10.77
C LYS A 159 10.60 -22.72 9.89
N VAL A 160 11.75 -22.20 9.46
CA VAL A 160 11.81 -21.03 8.56
C VAL A 160 12.33 -21.46 7.20
N VAL A 161 11.55 -21.21 6.16
CA VAL A 161 11.88 -21.52 4.78
C VAL A 161 11.88 -20.25 3.95
N PHE A 162 13.02 -19.94 3.36
CA PHE A 162 13.15 -18.86 2.40
C PHE A 162 13.06 -19.39 0.98
N VAL A 163 12.23 -18.77 0.17
CA VAL A 163 12.13 -19.01 -1.27
C VAL A 163 12.56 -17.73 -1.97
N ASP A 164 13.76 -17.72 -2.52
CA ASP A 164 14.38 -16.52 -3.08
C ASP A 164 15.44 -16.93 -4.12
N PRO A 165 15.59 -16.22 -5.24
CA PRO A 165 16.66 -16.51 -6.20
C PRO A 165 18.06 -16.43 -5.60
N ARG A 166 18.22 -15.63 -4.57
CA ARG A 166 19.47 -15.41 -3.84
C ARG A 166 19.29 -15.80 -2.37
N MET A 167 20.29 -16.47 -1.81
CA MET A 167 20.29 -16.76 -0.38
C MET A 167 20.14 -15.47 0.43
N PRO A 168 19.11 -15.36 1.27
CA PRO A 168 18.88 -14.15 2.05
C PRO A 168 20.00 -13.89 3.05
N GLN A 169 20.40 -12.63 3.19
CA GLN A 169 21.46 -12.22 4.16
C GLN A 169 21.10 -12.52 5.61
N ALA A 170 19.80 -12.61 5.91
CA ALA A 170 19.29 -12.95 7.23
C ALA A 170 19.02 -14.46 7.42
N ALA A 171 19.56 -15.32 6.54
CA ALA A 171 19.46 -16.76 6.72
C ALA A 171 20.24 -17.20 7.95
N PHE A 172 19.62 -18.04 8.75
CA PHE A 172 20.25 -18.68 9.90
C PHE A 172 20.89 -20.01 9.47
N ALA A 173 21.81 -20.55 10.22
CA ALA A 173 22.55 -21.75 9.88
C ALA A 173 21.66 -22.99 9.64
N ASP A 174 20.51 -23.05 10.31
CA ASP A 174 19.49 -24.11 10.21
C ASP A 174 18.30 -23.74 9.31
N THR A 175 18.38 -22.65 8.58
CA THR A 175 17.34 -22.20 7.67
C THR A 175 17.33 -23.03 6.40
N THR A 176 16.15 -23.40 5.94
CA THR A 176 15.97 -23.95 4.61
C THR A 176 15.89 -22.83 3.58
N TRP A 177 16.79 -22.85 2.59
CA TRP A 177 16.71 -21.99 1.43
C TRP A 177 16.37 -22.80 0.18
N ILE A 178 15.37 -22.33 -0.54
CA ILE A 178 14.92 -22.91 -1.81
C ILE A 178 15.19 -21.87 -2.90
N PRO A 179 16.23 -22.06 -3.73
CA PRO A 179 16.47 -21.20 -4.87
C PRO A 179 15.36 -21.35 -5.90
N ILE A 180 14.82 -20.22 -6.36
CA ILE A 180 13.73 -20.18 -7.34
C ILE A 180 14.14 -19.35 -8.54
N LYS A 181 13.70 -19.74 -9.72
CA LYS A 181 13.84 -18.93 -10.93
C LYS A 181 12.99 -17.66 -10.80
N PRO A 182 13.57 -16.44 -11.00
CA PRO A 182 12.83 -15.20 -10.89
C PRO A 182 11.55 -15.18 -11.73
N GLY A 183 10.46 -14.65 -11.15
CA GLY A 183 9.16 -14.53 -11.82
C GLY A 183 8.32 -15.81 -11.88
N THR A 184 8.66 -16.83 -11.09
CA THR A 184 7.93 -18.11 -11.09
C THR A 184 7.26 -18.43 -9.76
N ASP A 185 7.12 -17.43 -8.89
CA ASP A 185 6.55 -17.56 -7.54
C ASP A 185 5.10 -18.07 -7.57
N ALA A 186 4.29 -17.61 -8.53
CA ALA A 186 2.92 -18.10 -8.71
C ALA A 186 2.89 -19.62 -8.97
N ALA A 187 3.74 -20.13 -9.86
CA ALA A 187 3.81 -21.57 -10.17
C ALA A 187 4.27 -22.38 -8.96
N PHE A 188 5.21 -21.85 -8.17
CA PHE A 188 5.64 -22.45 -6.91
C PHE A 188 4.46 -22.60 -5.93
N LEU A 189 3.72 -21.51 -5.70
CA LEU A 189 2.59 -21.52 -4.76
C LEU A 189 1.45 -22.42 -5.23
N HIS A 190 1.13 -22.40 -6.52
CA HIS A 190 0.15 -23.33 -7.10
C HIS A 190 0.56 -24.79 -6.92
N ALA A 191 1.85 -25.13 -7.04
CA ALA A 191 2.33 -26.48 -6.80
C ALA A 191 2.16 -26.93 -5.34
N LEU A 192 2.41 -26.03 -4.38
CA LEU A 192 2.15 -26.33 -2.97
C LEU A 192 0.66 -26.56 -2.72
N ILE A 193 -0.19 -25.72 -3.29
CA ILE A 193 -1.65 -25.84 -3.22
C ILE A 193 -2.12 -27.13 -3.89
N TYR A 194 -1.55 -27.49 -5.05
CA TYR A 194 -1.83 -28.76 -5.73
C TYR A 194 -1.62 -29.96 -4.78
N VAL A 195 -0.46 -30.04 -4.13
CA VAL A 195 -0.18 -31.10 -3.17
C VAL A 195 -1.17 -31.08 -2.01
N GLY A 196 -1.45 -29.89 -1.46
CA GLY A 196 -2.43 -29.74 -0.39
C GLY A 196 -3.82 -30.27 -0.75
N LEU A 197 -4.27 -30.02 -1.98
CA LEU A 197 -5.56 -30.47 -2.50
C LEU A 197 -5.59 -31.98 -2.77
N HIS A 198 -4.57 -32.51 -3.43
CA HIS A 198 -4.52 -33.90 -3.85
C HIS A 198 -4.18 -34.89 -2.71
N GLU A 199 -3.53 -34.40 -1.65
CA GLU A 199 -3.23 -35.19 -0.46
C GLU A 199 -4.19 -34.94 0.71
N ASN A 200 -5.28 -34.19 0.50
CA ASN A 200 -6.30 -33.86 1.51
C ASN A 200 -5.72 -33.17 2.76
N LEU A 201 -4.74 -32.26 2.57
CA LEU A 201 -4.10 -31.54 3.67
C LEU A 201 -4.74 -30.17 3.93
N VAL A 202 -5.66 -29.73 3.05
CA VAL A 202 -6.39 -28.47 3.16
C VAL A 202 -7.41 -28.52 4.29
N ASP A 203 -7.54 -27.45 5.06
CA ASP A 203 -8.58 -27.31 6.09
C ASP A 203 -9.96 -27.08 5.43
N MET A 204 -10.58 -28.17 4.96
CA MET A 204 -11.85 -28.10 4.24
C MET A 204 -13.01 -27.54 5.07
N PRO A 205 -13.13 -27.77 6.39
CA PRO A 205 -14.12 -27.09 7.23
C PRO A 205 -13.97 -25.56 7.18
N TRP A 206 -12.74 -25.06 7.26
CA TRP A 206 -12.46 -23.64 7.14
C TRP A 206 -12.81 -23.10 5.74
N VAL A 207 -12.36 -23.79 4.68
CA VAL A 207 -12.61 -23.39 3.28
C VAL A 207 -14.12 -23.30 3.01
N ARG A 208 -14.90 -24.28 3.42
CA ARG A 208 -16.35 -24.29 3.25
C ARG A 208 -17.04 -23.14 3.97
N ARG A 209 -16.54 -22.77 5.14
CA ARG A 209 -17.18 -21.78 6.00
C ARG A 209 -16.79 -20.33 5.68
N TRP A 210 -15.52 -20.10 5.37
CA TRP A 210 -14.95 -18.75 5.34
C TRP A 210 -14.51 -18.27 3.96
N THR A 211 -14.78 -19.05 2.90
CA THR A 211 -14.45 -18.64 1.54
C THR A 211 -15.68 -18.71 0.62
N ASN A 212 -15.54 -18.15 -0.57
CA ASN A 212 -16.55 -18.23 -1.62
C ASN A 212 -16.48 -19.54 -2.44
N ALA A 213 -15.81 -20.58 -1.94
CA ALA A 213 -15.57 -21.82 -2.67
C ALA A 213 -16.86 -22.45 -3.22
N ALA A 214 -17.97 -22.38 -2.45
CA ALA A 214 -19.27 -22.93 -2.85
C ALA A 214 -20.09 -22.04 -3.77
N TYR A 215 -19.71 -20.78 -3.99
CA TYR A 215 -20.49 -19.88 -4.83
C TYR A 215 -20.50 -20.34 -6.27
N LEU A 216 -21.66 -20.17 -6.90
CA LEU A 216 -21.81 -20.48 -8.30
C LEU A 216 -21.34 -19.33 -9.17
N ILE A 217 -20.64 -19.69 -10.23
CA ILE A 217 -20.20 -18.79 -11.30
C ILE A 217 -20.66 -19.31 -12.64
N THR A 218 -20.85 -18.41 -13.58
CA THR A 218 -21.15 -18.67 -14.99
C THR A 218 -20.20 -17.91 -15.89
N GLY A 219 -20.10 -18.31 -17.16
CA GLY A 219 -19.18 -17.70 -18.12
C GLY A 219 -17.74 -18.22 -18.01
N GLU A 220 -16.90 -17.74 -18.93
CA GLU A 220 -15.49 -18.11 -19.03
C GLU A 220 -14.62 -16.86 -19.18
N GLY A 221 -13.36 -16.93 -18.70
CA GLY A 221 -12.40 -15.84 -18.84
C GLY A 221 -12.94 -14.50 -18.32
N PRO A 222 -12.88 -13.42 -19.14
CA PRO A 222 -13.35 -12.08 -18.73
C PRO A 222 -14.85 -11.99 -18.47
N ASP A 223 -15.64 -12.90 -19.02
CA ASP A 223 -17.10 -12.92 -18.88
C ASP A 223 -17.58 -13.71 -17.66
N MET A 224 -16.63 -14.26 -16.91
CA MET A 224 -16.93 -15.00 -15.67
C MET A 224 -17.56 -14.05 -14.63
N LYS A 225 -18.72 -14.45 -14.11
CA LYS A 225 -19.44 -13.70 -13.08
C LYS A 225 -20.15 -14.61 -12.10
N PRO A 226 -20.38 -14.15 -10.86
CA PRO A 226 -21.19 -14.91 -9.91
C PRO A 226 -22.63 -15.02 -10.39
N VAL A 227 -23.28 -16.14 -10.05
CA VAL A 227 -24.71 -16.34 -10.20
C VAL A 227 -25.41 -15.82 -8.94
N THR A 228 -26.36 -14.91 -9.11
CA THR A 228 -27.06 -14.26 -7.99
C THR A 228 -28.51 -14.71 -7.90
N GLU A 229 -29.18 -14.36 -6.80
CA GLU A 229 -30.63 -14.60 -6.66
C GLU A 229 -31.43 -13.87 -7.75
N ALA A 230 -30.99 -12.67 -8.17
CA ALA A 230 -31.63 -11.92 -9.25
C ALA A 230 -31.52 -12.60 -10.62
N ASP A 231 -30.50 -13.43 -10.84
CA ASP A 231 -30.37 -14.19 -12.08
C ASP A 231 -31.33 -15.40 -12.12
N LEU A 232 -31.69 -15.93 -10.95
CA LEU A 232 -32.50 -17.17 -10.82
C LEU A 232 -33.96 -16.91 -10.44
N ARG A 233 -34.30 -15.75 -9.86
CA ARG A 233 -35.65 -15.43 -9.37
C ARG A 233 -36.05 -14.02 -9.74
N THR A 234 -37.27 -13.86 -10.27
CA THR A 234 -37.84 -12.53 -10.50
C THR A 234 -37.97 -11.78 -9.19
N GLY A 235 -37.41 -10.56 -9.10
CA GLY A 235 -37.36 -9.78 -7.86
C GLY A 235 -36.28 -10.23 -6.86
N GLY A 236 -35.41 -11.16 -7.27
CA GLY A 236 -34.29 -11.63 -6.46
C GLY A 236 -33.25 -10.54 -6.16
N ARG A 237 -32.47 -10.76 -5.12
CA ARG A 237 -31.44 -9.81 -4.62
C ARG A 237 -30.15 -9.95 -5.41
N PRO A 238 -29.60 -8.87 -6.03
CA PRO A 238 -28.38 -8.96 -6.84
C PRO A 238 -27.11 -9.12 -6.02
N ASN A 239 -27.15 -8.94 -4.70
CA ASN A 239 -26.04 -9.10 -3.77
C ASN A 239 -26.14 -10.40 -2.93
N TYR A 240 -27.02 -11.33 -3.32
CA TYR A 240 -27.10 -12.68 -2.75
C TYR A 240 -26.65 -13.69 -3.80
N TYR A 241 -25.67 -14.47 -3.46
CA TYR A 241 -24.99 -15.41 -4.35
C TYR A 241 -25.59 -16.80 -4.21
N ALA A 242 -25.77 -17.47 -5.34
CA ALA A 242 -26.29 -18.82 -5.37
C ALA A 242 -25.24 -19.83 -4.93
N VAL A 243 -25.65 -20.78 -4.13
CA VAL A 243 -24.93 -21.98 -3.71
C VAL A 243 -25.84 -23.18 -3.87
N VAL A 244 -25.29 -24.39 -4.00
CA VAL A 244 -26.07 -25.65 -4.04
C VAL A 244 -25.65 -26.49 -2.84
N ASP A 245 -26.63 -27.06 -2.12
CA ASP A 245 -26.32 -27.99 -1.04
C ASP A 245 -26.15 -29.44 -1.55
N GLU A 246 -25.77 -30.35 -0.65
CA GLU A 246 -25.58 -31.77 -1.00
C GLU A 246 -26.89 -32.49 -1.41
N SER A 247 -28.08 -31.92 -1.12
CA SER A 247 -29.36 -32.40 -1.61
C SER A 247 -29.70 -31.94 -3.03
N GLY A 248 -28.94 -31.00 -3.58
CA GLY A 248 -29.18 -30.37 -4.87
C GLY A 248 -30.08 -29.14 -4.79
N GLU A 249 -30.45 -28.68 -3.60
CA GLU A 249 -31.25 -27.47 -3.40
C GLU A 249 -30.40 -26.21 -3.61
N VAL A 250 -30.92 -25.24 -4.38
CA VAL A 250 -30.31 -23.93 -4.58
C VAL A 250 -30.67 -23.02 -3.42
N ARG A 251 -29.64 -22.51 -2.73
CA ARG A 251 -29.73 -21.55 -1.64
C ARG A 251 -29.02 -20.25 -1.99
N PHE A 252 -29.23 -19.21 -1.18
CA PHE A 252 -28.63 -17.90 -1.43
C PHE A 252 -27.99 -17.36 -0.15
N GLN A 253 -26.76 -16.85 -0.31
CA GLN A 253 -25.99 -16.29 0.76
C GLN A 253 -25.56 -14.87 0.39
N GLY A 254 -25.54 -13.95 1.35
CA GLY A 254 -25.16 -12.57 1.07
C GLY A 254 -25.09 -11.67 2.30
N VAL A 255 -24.69 -10.44 2.09
CA VAL A 255 -24.60 -9.46 3.18
C VAL A 255 -25.99 -8.99 3.58
N LYS A 256 -26.40 -9.34 4.81
CA LYS A 256 -27.64 -8.84 5.41
C LYS A 256 -27.49 -7.35 5.72
N LYS A 257 -28.43 -6.55 5.25
CA LYS A 257 -28.48 -5.10 5.50
C LYS A 257 -29.77 -4.71 6.20
N VAL A 258 -29.64 -3.82 7.18
CA VAL A 258 -30.77 -3.12 7.83
C VAL A 258 -30.51 -1.63 7.64
N ASP A 259 -31.50 -0.89 7.13
CA ASP A 259 -31.37 0.54 6.81
C ASP A 259 -30.12 0.89 5.97
N GLY A 260 -29.79 0.03 5.00
CA GLY A 260 -28.62 0.19 4.14
C GLY A 260 -27.27 -0.16 4.76
N LYS A 261 -27.22 -0.42 6.07
CA LYS A 261 -26.00 -0.79 6.78
C LYS A 261 -25.87 -2.31 6.86
N ALA A 262 -24.65 -2.81 6.61
CA ALA A 262 -24.35 -4.23 6.82
C ALA A 262 -24.43 -4.57 8.31
N VAL A 263 -25.24 -5.59 8.64
CA VAL A 263 -25.45 -6.06 10.03
C VAL A 263 -25.00 -7.51 10.24
N GLY A 264 -24.51 -8.15 9.19
CA GLY A 264 -24.03 -9.53 9.24
C GLY A 264 -24.05 -10.18 7.87
N PHE A 265 -23.75 -11.46 7.86
CA PHE A 265 -23.82 -12.30 6.68
C PHE A 265 -25.02 -13.26 6.84
N ASP A 266 -25.89 -13.28 5.83
CA ASP A 266 -27.08 -14.11 5.79
C ASP A 266 -26.72 -15.45 5.14
N GLU A 267 -26.59 -16.47 5.95
CA GLU A 267 -26.28 -17.83 5.54
C GLU A 267 -26.87 -18.84 6.52
N ASP A 268 -26.98 -20.09 6.08
CA ASP A 268 -27.21 -21.22 6.97
C ASP A 268 -25.85 -21.87 7.31
N PRO A 269 -25.33 -21.67 8.53
CA PRO A 269 -24.03 -22.22 8.91
C PRO A 269 -24.01 -23.76 8.96
N ASN A 270 -25.17 -24.41 8.98
CA ASN A 270 -25.31 -25.85 8.99
C ASN A 270 -25.52 -26.46 7.59
N ALA A 271 -25.67 -25.63 6.56
CA ALA A 271 -25.85 -26.10 5.21
C ALA A 271 -24.62 -26.88 4.73
N LYS A 272 -24.83 -28.10 4.30
CA LYS A 272 -23.80 -28.92 3.66
C LYS A 272 -23.71 -28.55 2.19
N LEU A 273 -22.81 -27.61 1.87
CA LEU A 273 -22.65 -27.07 0.52
C LEU A 273 -21.86 -28.03 -0.38
N ASN A 274 -22.37 -28.23 -1.59
CA ASN A 274 -21.74 -29.07 -2.61
C ASN A 274 -20.68 -28.27 -3.37
N LEU A 275 -19.42 -28.47 -3.04
CA LEU A 275 -18.29 -27.81 -3.72
C LEU A 275 -18.04 -28.37 -5.13
N GLU A 276 -18.51 -29.56 -5.44
CA GLU A 276 -18.30 -30.21 -6.75
C GLU A 276 -19.46 -29.98 -7.75
N PHE A 277 -20.39 -29.07 -7.44
CA PHE A 277 -21.51 -28.80 -8.33
C PHE A 277 -21.05 -28.21 -9.66
N GLU A 278 -21.57 -28.78 -10.73
CA GLU A 278 -21.53 -28.27 -12.09
C GLU A 278 -22.81 -28.72 -12.82
N GLY A 279 -23.54 -27.79 -13.39
CA GLY A 279 -24.82 -28.10 -14.00
C GLY A 279 -25.52 -26.89 -14.61
N THR A 280 -26.77 -27.08 -14.98
CA THR A 280 -27.60 -26.03 -15.55
C THR A 280 -28.73 -25.69 -14.59
N LEU A 281 -28.92 -24.40 -14.33
CA LEU A 281 -29.99 -23.85 -13.50
C LEU A 281 -31.02 -23.11 -14.38
N ASP A 282 -32.26 -23.10 -13.92
CA ASP A 282 -33.31 -22.29 -14.55
C ASP A 282 -33.19 -20.85 -14.05
N GLY A 283 -32.87 -19.94 -14.95
CA GLY A 283 -32.74 -18.49 -14.66
C GLY A 283 -33.92 -17.69 -15.23
N VAL A 284 -34.05 -16.46 -14.79
CA VAL A 284 -35.10 -15.51 -15.22
C VAL A 284 -35.07 -15.30 -16.72
N ASN A 285 -33.90 -15.26 -17.33
CA ASN A 285 -33.69 -15.00 -18.74
C ASN A 285 -33.26 -16.26 -19.53
N GLY A 286 -33.58 -17.44 -19.03
CA GLY A 286 -33.22 -18.72 -19.67
C GLY A 286 -32.26 -19.55 -18.80
N LYS A 287 -31.78 -20.65 -19.38
CA LYS A 287 -30.90 -21.58 -18.67
C LYS A 287 -29.51 -21.02 -18.48
N ILE A 288 -28.95 -21.21 -17.29
CA ILE A 288 -27.61 -20.75 -16.87
C ILE A 288 -26.74 -21.97 -16.59
N ALA A 289 -25.70 -22.17 -17.39
CA ALA A 289 -24.66 -23.14 -17.07
C ALA A 289 -23.80 -22.58 -15.92
N ALA A 290 -23.68 -23.31 -14.83
CA ALA A 290 -22.98 -22.83 -13.65
C ALA A 290 -22.11 -23.93 -13.04
N ARG A 291 -21.01 -23.52 -12.41
CA ARG A 291 -20.13 -24.36 -11.60
C ARG A 291 -19.69 -23.60 -10.35
N THR A 292 -19.19 -24.30 -9.36
CA THR A 292 -18.66 -23.66 -8.16
C THR A 292 -17.32 -22.95 -8.44
N VAL A 293 -17.02 -21.93 -7.66
CA VAL A 293 -15.68 -21.30 -7.62
C VAL A 293 -14.61 -22.35 -7.32
N TRP A 294 -14.91 -23.30 -6.44
CA TRP A 294 -14.01 -24.41 -6.10
C TRP A 294 -13.58 -25.23 -7.32
N LYS A 295 -14.53 -25.68 -8.12
CA LYS A 295 -14.21 -26.43 -9.35
C LYS A 295 -13.38 -25.60 -10.33
N ALA A 296 -13.75 -24.36 -10.53
CA ALA A 296 -13.01 -23.46 -11.42
C ALA A 296 -11.58 -23.24 -10.92
N PHE A 297 -11.40 -23.03 -9.62
CA PHE A 297 -10.07 -22.89 -9.01
C PHE A 297 -9.24 -24.17 -9.16
N ARG A 298 -9.80 -25.35 -8.86
CA ARG A 298 -9.10 -26.63 -9.04
C ARG A 298 -8.66 -26.86 -10.47
N ALA A 299 -9.53 -26.59 -11.45
CA ALA A 299 -9.21 -26.76 -12.86
C ALA A 299 -8.02 -25.89 -13.33
N VAL A 300 -7.82 -24.71 -12.73
CA VAL A 300 -6.63 -23.90 -12.95
C VAL A 300 -5.43 -24.50 -12.23
N ASN A 301 -5.60 -24.83 -10.95
CA ASN A 301 -4.51 -25.31 -10.08
C ASN A 301 -3.95 -26.66 -10.53
N ASP A 302 -4.78 -27.55 -11.07
CA ASP A 302 -4.39 -28.88 -11.55
C ASP A 302 -3.37 -28.85 -12.70
N LYS A 303 -3.18 -27.71 -13.34
CA LYS A 303 -2.12 -27.49 -14.34
C LYS A 303 -0.71 -27.39 -13.73
N TYR A 304 -0.63 -27.22 -12.42
CA TYR A 304 0.63 -26.98 -11.70
C TYR A 304 1.01 -28.18 -10.81
N SER A 305 0.99 -29.41 -11.38
CA SER A 305 1.55 -30.54 -10.66
C SER A 305 3.01 -30.28 -10.26
N PRO A 306 3.55 -30.92 -9.22
CA PRO A 306 4.95 -30.75 -8.82
C PRO A 306 5.94 -30.90 -9.98
N GLU A 307 5.69 -31.83 -10.92
CA GLU A 307 6.52 -32.06 -12.10
C GLU A 307 6.40 -30.92 -13.13
N ALA A 308 5.20 -30.40 -13.34
CA ALA A 308 4.97 -29.27 -14.22
C ALA A 308 5.60 -27.99 -13.65
N ALA A 309 5.37 -27.72 -12.38
CA ALA A 309 5.93 -26.56 -11.69
C ALA A 309 7.45 -26.63 -11.55
N SER A 310 8.02 -27.82 -11.37
CA SER A 310 9.48 -28.01 -11.35
C SER A 310 10.15 -27.51 -12.63
N LYS A 311 9.55 -27.79 -13.79
CA LYS A 311 10.07 -27.28 -15.09
C LYS A 311 10.03 -25.77 -15.20
N ILE A 312 9.04 -25.13 -14.55
CA ILE A 312 8.87 -23.68 -14.56
C ILE A 312 9.83 -23.01 -13.58
N THR A 313 9.83 -23.49 -12.32
CA THR A 313 10.51 -22.86 -11.19
C THR A 313 11.99 -23.21 -11.07
N GLY A 314 12.40 -24.36 -11.64
CA GLY A 314 13.71 -24.96 -11.42
C GLY A 314 13.88 -25.66 -10.07
N ILE A 315 12.81 -25.74 -9.27
CA ILE A 315 12.84 -26.45 -7.97
C ILE A 315 12.51 -27.93 -8.22
N PRO A 316 13.27 -28.88 -7.66
CA PRO A 316 12.95 -30.30 -7.78
C PRO A 316 11.53 -30.64 -7.28
N ALA A 317 10.83 -31.51 -7.99
CA ALA A 317 9.44 -31.88 -7.65
C ALA A 317 9.31 -32.44 -6.22
N GLU A 318 10.28 -33.26 -5.80
CA GLU A 318 10.32 -33.79 -4.43
C GLU A 318 10.47 -32.69 -3.37
N THR A 319 11.18 -31.60 -3.69
CA THR A 319 11.30 -30.44 -2.79
C THR A 319 9.96 -29.69 -2.69
N LEU A 320 9.23 -29.55 -3.80
CA LEU A 320 7.89 -28.94 -3.80
C LEU A 320 6.93 -29.77 -2.94
N VAL A 321 6.88 -31.09 -3.14
CA VAL A 321 6.03 -32.01 -2.36
C VAL A 321 6.38 -31.96 -0.88
N LYS A 322 7.67 -32.06 -0.54
CA LYS A 322 8.13 -31.98 0.85
C LYS A 322 7.73 -30.68 1.51
N THR A 323 7.97 -29.54 0.84
CA THR A 323 7.66 -28.21 1.36
C THR A 323 6.16 -28.05 1.61
N ALA A 324 5.33 -28.51 0.67
CA ALA A 324 3.88 -28.46 0.80
C ALA A 324 3.38 -29.30 2.00
N ARG A 325 3.80 -30.56 2.10
CA ARG A 325 3.41 -31.43 3.23
C ARG A 325 3.79 -30.83 4.58
N GLU A 326 5.02 -30.38 4.72
CA GLU A 326 5.49 -29.75 5.96
C GLU A 326 4.70 -28.49 6.29
N PHE A 327 4.43 -27.64 5.30
CA PHE A 327 3.67 -26.41 5.45
C PHE A 327 2.23 -26.68 5.92
N PHE A 328 1.50 -27.54 5.23
CA PHE A 328 0.10 -27.83 5.57
C PHE A 328 -0.04 -28.58 6.90
N ILE A 329 0.82 -29.57 7.18
CA ILE A 329 0.80 -30.32 8.44
C ILE A 329 1.08 -29.40 9.64
N ALA A 330 2.01 -28.46 9.49
CA ALA A 330 2.34 -27.50 10.55
C ALA A 330 1.31 -26.38 10.69
N LYS A 331 0.30 -26.30 9.82
CA LYS A 331 -0.56 -25.11 9.64
C LYS A 331 0.29 -23.84 9.48
N GLY A 332 1.21 -23.91 8.54
CA GLY A 332 2.19 -22.87 8.28
C GLY A 332 1.57 -21.57 7.80
N VAL A 333 2.36 -20.52 7.88
CA VAL A 333 2.00 -19.18 7.41
C VAL A 333 2.95 -18.75 6.31
N CYS A 334 2.39 -18.33 5.18
CA CYS A 334 3.11 -17.68 4.10
C CYS A 334 3.05 -16.15 4.30
N ASP A 335 4.22 -15.53 4.38
CA ASP A 335 4.32 -14.07 4.41
C ASP A 335 4.24 -13.53 2.98
N ASP A 336 3.24 -12.73 2.69
CA ASP A 336 3.06 -12.09 1.39
C ASP A 336 4.01 -10.92 1.15
N GLY A 337 4.89 -10.63 2.09
CA GLY A 337 6.03 -9.73 2.07
C GLY A 337 5.87 -8.41 1.31
N TRP A 338 6.66 -7.45 1.71
CA TRP A 338 6.76 -6.16 1.00
C TRP A 338 7.61 -6.25 -0.28
N TYR A 339 8.54 -7.19 -0.34
CA TYR A 339 9.64 -7.21 -1.30
C TYR A 339 9.65 -8.44 -2.21
N SER A 340 8.52 -9.10 -2.38
CA SER A 340 8.39 -10.16 -3.36
C SER A 340 8.70 -9.64 -4.78
N SER A 341 8.76 -10.53 -5.73
CA SER A 341 9.14 -10.22 -7.11
C SER A 341 8.37 -9.01 -7.68
N ARG A 342 8.93 -8.37 -8.68
CA ARG A 342 8.33 -7.24 -9.40
C ARG A 342 8.10 -7.62 -10.85
N ASN A 343 7.30 -8.67 -11.05
CA ASN A 343 7.05 -9.25 -12.36
C ASN A 343 5.61 -9.00 -12.83
N ALA A 344 5.35 -9.30 -14.08
CA ALA A 344 4.03 -9.10 -14.68
C ALA A 344 2.92 -9.96 -14.04
N ASN A 345 3.27 -11.08 -13.40
CA ASN A 345 2.35 -12.00 -12.72
C ASN A 345 2.33 -11.86 -11.19
N ASP A 346 2.84 -10.78 -10.64
CA ASP A 346 2.90 -10.56 -9.20
C ASP A 346 1.54 -10.56 -8.52
N VAL A 347 0.50 -10.07 -9.19
CA VAL A 347 -0.86 -10.08 -8.63
C VAL A 347 -1.30 -11.51 -8.32
N GLU A 348 -1.06 -12.46 -9.22
CA GLU A 348 -1.36 -13.86 -9.01
C GLU A 348 -0.50 -14.46 -7.89
N ALA A 349 0.80 -14.19 -7.86
CA ALA A 349 1.70 -14.66 -6.82
C ALA A 349 1.23 -14.19 -5.43
N PHE A 350 0.94 -12.90 -5.26
CA PHE A 350 0.41 -12.36 -4.01
C PHE A 350 -0.96 -12.92 -3.64
N ALA A 351 -1.84 -13.14 -4.62
CA ALA A 351 -3.12 -13.78 -4.37
C ALA A 351 -2.92 -15.20 -3.85
N MET A 352 -2.03 -15.98 -4.45
CA MET A 352 -1.76 -17.35 -4.02
C MET A 352 -1.05 -17.42 -2.66
N MET A 353 -0.22 -16.44 -2.28
CA MET A 353 0.33 -16.35 -0.91
C MET A 353 -0.78 -16.19 0.13
N ASN A 354 -1.85 -15.49 -0.21
CA ASN A 354 -3.00 -15.34 0.68
C ASN A 354 -3.93 -16.56 0.62
N VAL A 355 -4.15 -17.15 -0.55
CA VAL A 355 -4.98 -18.36 -0.71
C VAL A 355 -4.39 -19.56 0.03
N ILE A 356 -3.07 -19.76 0.02
CA ILE A 356 -2.46 -20.87 0.74
C ILE A 356 -2.66 -20.73 2.27
N ASN A 357 -2.66 -19.49 2.79
CA ASN A 357 -2.99 -19.21 4.18
C ASN A 357 -4.47 -19.50 4.50
N LEU A 358 -5.39 -19.22 3.56
CA LEU A 358 -6.80 -19.60 3.69
C LEU A 358 -6.96 -21.12 3.75
N PHE A 359 -6.16 -21.86 2.99
CA PHE A 359 -6.24 -23.32 2.92
C PHE A 359 -5.66 -24.05 4.13
N THR A 360 -4.80 -23.40 4.91
CA THR A 360 -4.36 -23.92 6.22
C THR A 360 -5.31 -23.56 7.37
N GLY A 361 -6.30 -22.70 7.11
CA GLY A 361 -7.15 -22.12 8.15
C GLY A 361 -6.39 -21.14 9.06
N ALA A 362 -5.29 -20.57 8.59
CA ALA A 362 -4.35 -19.81 9.40
C ALA A 362 -4.78 -18.33 9.60
N PHE A 363 -6.03 -18.09 10.01
CA PHE A 363 -6.50 -16.71 10.27
C PHE A 363 -7.05 -16.53 11.68
N ASP A 364 -6.77 -15.38 12.27
CA ASP A 364 -7.28 -14.91 13.56
C ASP A 364 -7.04 -15.85 14.75
N HIS A 365 -5.91 -16.59 14.72
CA HIS A 365 -5.44 -17.39 15.84
C HIS A 365 -3.92 -17.30 15.99
N ALA A 366 -3.42 -17.69 17.16
CA ALA A 366 -1.99 -17.62 17.46
C ALA A 366 -1.18 -18.49 16.49
N GLY A 367 -0.15 -17.91 15.90
CA GLY A 367 0.71 -18.55 14.91
C GLY A 367 0.18 -18.51 13.48
N GLY A 368 -0.99 -17.91 13.27
CA GLY A 368 -1.61 -17.72 11.96
C GLY A 368 -1.38 -16.31 11.39
N CYS A 369 -2.24 -15.91 10.46
CA CYS A 369 -2.32 -14.55 9.95
C CYS A 369 -3.40 -13.77 10.69
N ILE A 370 -3.15 -12.51 10.94
CA ILE A 370 -4.09 -11.62 11.57
C ILE A 370 -4.64 -10.70 10.50
N LEU A 371 -5.97 -10.72 10.35
CA LEU A 371 -6.69 -9.74 9.56
C LEU A 371 -6.88 -8.48 10.40
N THR A 372 -6.16 -7.42 10.07
CA THR A 372 -6.35 -6.13 10.72
C THR A 372 -7.36 -5.30 9.94
N VAL A 373 -8.32 -4.72 10.64
CA VAL A 373 -9.33 -3.86 10.02
C VAL A 373 -8.78 -2.43 9.95
N GLY A 374 -8.40 -1.98 8.77
CA GLY A 374 -8.36 -0.56 8.44
C GLY A 374 -7.20 0.27 8.98
N GLY A 375 -6.06 -0.33 9.26
CA GLY A 375 -4.85 0.41 9.65
C GLY A 375 -3.89 0.64 8.49
N GLY A 376 -4.20 1.52 7.55
CA GLY A 376 -3.17 1.99 6.60
C GLY A 376 -2.15 2.89 7.29
N TYR A 377 -0.95 2.97 6.74
CA TYR A 377 0.04 4.01 7.07
C TYR A 377 -0.63 5.38 6.90
N GLY A 378 -0.87 6.02 7.92
CA GLY A 378 -1.58 7.26 7.97
C GLY A 378 -2.36 7.21 9.25
N GLY A 379 -1.93 8.00 10.17
CA GLY A 379 -2.58 8.12 11.46
C GLY A 379 -4.09 8.27 11.33
N PRO A 380 -4.83 8.28 12.40
CA PRO A 380 -6.29 8.22 12.40
C PRO A 380 -6.87 9.33 11.55
N GLY A 381 -7.06 9.03 10.28
CA GLY A 381 -7.80 9.89 9.36
C GLY A 381 -7.30 11.31 9.16
N ILE A 382 -6.02 11.59 9.46
CA ILE A 382 -5.46 12.92 9.19
C ILE A 382 -5.55 13.24 7.71
N ALA A 383 -5.40 12.22 6.89
CA ALA A 383 -5.29 12.44 5.46
C ALA A 383 -6.44 11.93 4.62
N SER A 384 -7.21 10.93 5.01
CA SER A 384 -8.07 10.30 4.03
C SER A 384 -9.53 10.07 4.39
N LYS A 385 -9.89 9.86 5.63
CA LYS A 385 -11.26 9.45 5.95
C LYS A 385 -11.95 10.19 7.11
N GLY A 386 -11.22 10.95 7.88
CA GLY A 386 -11.78 11.54 9.10
C GLY A 386 -12.26 12.96 8.96
N THR A 387 -12.05 13.57 7.85
CA THR A 387 -12.24 15.01 7.69
C THR A 387 -13.27 15.36 6.64
N ASN A 388 -14.21 14.49 6.29
CA ASN A 388 -15.37 14.85 5.47
C ASN A 388 -15.22 16.20 4.75
N HIS A 389 -14.29 16.34 3.83
CA HIS A 389 -13.98 17.56 3.10
C HIS A 389 -13.42 18.74 3.91
N LYS A 390 -13.16 18.55 5.22
CA LYS A 390 -12.51 19.56 6.06
C LYS A 390 -11.11 19.08 6.42
N GLY A 391 -10.10 19.91 6.16
CA GLY A 391 -8.73 19.63 6.57
C GLY A 391 -8.59 19.54 8.11
N PRO A 392 -7.39 19.23 8.64
CA PRO A 392 -7.13 19.21 10.09
C PRO A 392 -7.51 20.52 10.78
N THR A 393 -7.54 21.60 10.04
CA THR A 393 -7.93 22.94 10.48
C THR A 393 -9.42 23.19 10.44
N GLY A 394 -10.26 22.25 10.00
CA GLY A 394 -11.70 22.41 9.87
C GLY A 394 -12.15 23.25 8.67
N VAL A 395 -11.23 23.69 7.82
CA VAL A 395 -11.51 24.47 6.61
C VAL A 395 -12.02 23.54 5.51
N GLU A 396 -13.09 23.95 4.82
CA GLU A 396 -13.53 23.25 3.62
C GLU A 396 -12.46 23.31 2.53
N TRP A 397 -12.22 22.18 1.90
CA TRP A 397 -11.20 22.06 0.88
C TRP A 397 -11.79 22.43 -0.47
N SER A 398 -11.20 23.41 -1.12
CA SER A 398 -11.58 23.71 -2.49
C SER A 398 -11.07 22.58 -3.39
N THR A 399 -11.98 21.78 -3.90
CA THR A 399 -11.65 20.75 -4.89
C THR A 399 -12.04 21.27 -6.27
N GLU A 400 -11.07 21.52 -7.13
CA GLU A 400 -11.40 21.52 -8.55
C GLU A 400 -11.93 20.12 -8.93
N PRO A 401 -13.04 20.03 -9.68
CA PRO A 401 -13.58 18.75 -10.07
C PRO A 401 -12.59 18.00 -10.97
N GLY A 402 -12.26 16.79 -10.63
CA GLY A 402 -11.40 15.93 -11.41
C GLY A 402 -10.95 14.70 -10.64
N LYS A 403 -10.81 13.57 -11.33
CA LYS A 403 -10.13 12.42 -10.75
C LYS A 403 -8.63 12.66 -10.76
N PRO A 404 -7.89 12.26 -9.71
CA PRO A 404 -6.44 12.22 -9.75
C PRO A 404 -5.96 11.45 -10.99
N LEU A 405 -4.90 11.92 -11.62
CA LEU A 405 -4.39 11.33 -12.86
C LEU A 405 -4.00 9.86 -12.72
N ASP A 406 -3.49 9.48 -11.57
CA ASP A 406 -3.13 8.11 -11.26
C ASP A 406 -4.34 7.17 -11.11
N LYS A 407 -5.56 7.70 -10.96
CA LYS A 407 -6.80 6.93 -10.81
C LYS A 407 -7.59 6.75 -12.12
N LEU A 408 -7.06 7.18 -13.24
CA LEU A 408 -7.77 7.12 -14.52
C LEU A 408 -7.98 5.68 -15.02
N PHE A 409 -6.98 4.81 -14.83
CA PHE A 409 -7.06 3.41 -15.27
C PHE A 409 -7.63 2.48 -14.21
N PHE A 410 -7.35 2.77 -12.92
CA PHE A 410 -7.81 1.96 -11.79
C PHE A 410 -8.57 2.85 -10.81
N PRO A 411 -9.84 3.18 -11.08
CA PRO A 411 -10.59 4.16 -10.29
C PRO A 411 -10.76 3.78 -8.82
N GLU A 412 -10.59 2.52 -8.45
CA GLU A 412 -10.82 2.02 -7.10
C GLU A 412 -9.56 1.97 -6.21
N GLY A 413 -8.60 2.83 -6.44
CA GLY A 413 -7.58 3.09 -5.43
C GLY A 413 -6.15 2.70 -5.72
N ILE A 414 -5.86 2.01 -6.84
CA ILE A 414 -4.49 1.78 -7.29
C ILE A 414 -4.21 2.71 -8.45
N GLY A 415 -3.28 3.64 -8.24
CA GLY A 415 -2.89 4.57 -9.28
C GLY A 415 -1.77 4.06 -10.16
N THR A 416 -1.66 4.58 -11.35
CA THR A 416 -0.47 4.43 -12.19
C THR A 416 0.18 5.79 -12.44
N LEU A 417 1.45 5.90 -12.08
CA LEU A 417 2.22 7.13 -12.29
C LEU A 417 2.38 7.46 -13.78
N TRP A 418 2.34 6.43 -14.63
CA TRP A 418 2.45 6.60 -16.09
C TRP A 418 1.36 7.45 -16.71
N SER A 419 0.13 7.38 -16.21
CA SER A 419 -0.96 8.26 -16.68
C SER A 419 -0.67 9.74 -16.41
N THR A 420 0.08 10.03 -15.34
CA THR A 420 0.54 11.39 -15.03
C THR A 420 1.57 11.87 -16.06
N PHE A 421 2.53 11.02 -16.41
CA PHE A 421 3.53 11.36 -17.43
C PHE A 421 2.91 11.55 -18.82
N ASP A 422 1.91 10.73 -19.15
CA ASP A 422 1.15 10.92 -20.39
C ASP A 422 0.37 12.23 -20.39
N ALA A 423 -0.21 12.63 -19.26
CA ALA A 423 -0.90 13.90 -19.13
C ALA A 423 0.07 15.10 -19.25
N MET A 424 1.30 15.00 -18.73
CA MET A 424 2.35 16.01 -18.93
C MET A 424 2.64 16.20 -20.42
N LYS A 425 2.81 15.11 -21.16
CA LYS A 425 3.16 15.13 -22.59
C LYS A 425 1.98 15.55 -23.48
N THR A 426 0.79 15.05 -23.22
CA THR A 426 -0.35 15.17 -24.11
C THR A 426 -1.33 16.29 -23.74
N GLY A 427 -1.25 16.78 -22.51
CA GLY A 427 -2.23 17.71 -21.94
C GLY A 427 -3.61 17.08 -21.70
N LYS A 428 -3.74 15.75 -21.74
CA LYS A 428 -5.02 15.05 -21.57
C LYS A 428 -5.01 14.17 -20.32
N PRO A 429 -6.11 14.13 -19.54
CA PRO A 429 -7.41 14.80 -19.74
C PRO A 429 -7.36 16.30 -19.42
N TYR A 430 -6.30 16.79 -18.83
CA TYR A 430 -5.99 18.20 -18.58
C TYR A 430 -4.47 18.41 -18.51
N PRO A 431 -3.96 19.63 -18.80
CA PRO A 431 -2.53 19.86 -18.80
C PRO A 431 -1.93 19.76 -17.39
N VAL A 432 -0.76 19.15 -17.29
CA VAL A 432 0.13 19.22 -16.12
C VAL A 432 1.30 20.14 -16.49
N ARG A 433 1.60 21.11 -15.64
CA ARG A 433 2.62 22.13 -15.89
C ARG A 433 3.61 22.33 -14.76
N ALA A 434 3.24 21.93 -13.53
CA ALA A 434 4.14 21.99 -12.39
C ALA A 434 4.23 20.63 -11.67
N LEU A 435 5.43 20.26 -11.24
CA LEU A 435 5.73 19.05 -10.51
C LEU A 435 6.54 19.36 -9.26
N PHE A 436 6.07 18.88 -8.12
CA PHE A 436 6.83 18.83 -6.88
C PHE A 436 7.23 17.39 -6.59
N MET A 437 8.52 17.14 -6.38
CA MET A 437 9.11 15.86 -6.02
C MET A 437 9.64 15.95 -4.60
N THR A 438 9.07 15.19 -3.68
CA THR A 438 9.48 15.19 -2.27
C THR A 438 10.13 13.84 -1.93
N GLY A 439 11.44 13.84 -1.66
CA GLY A 439 12.21 12.63 -1.33
C GLY A 439 12.04 11.53 -2.40
N CYS A 440 12.21 11.87 -3.67
CA CYS A 440 11.67 11.08 -4.77
C CYS A 440 12.67 10.90 -5.90
N ALA A 441 13.49 9.85 -5.84
CA ALA A 441 14.45 9.47 -6.87
C ALA A 441 13.75 8.86 -8.10
N MET A 442 13.11 9.67 -8.94
CA MET A 442 12.24 9.19 -10.01
C MET A 442 12.98 8.38 -11.06
N PHE A 443 14.18 8.76 -11.43
CA PHE A 443 14.98 8.03 -12.43
C PHE A 443 15.48 6.67 -11.95
N HIS A 444 15.63 6.48 -10.64
CA HIS A 444 15.98 5.18 -10.06
C HIS A 444 14.76 4.28 -9.84
N ARG A 445 13.58 4.86 -9.78
CA ARG A 445 12.37 4.19 -9.35
C ARG A 445 11.46 3.79 -10.51
N GLU A 446 11.38 4.65 -11.53
CA GLU A 446 10.49 4.43 -12.66
C GLU A 446 11.26 3.79 -13.82
N ALA A 447 10.63 2.83 -14.49
CA ALA A 447 11.17 2.26 -15.72
C ALA A 447 11.07 3.27 -16.86
N ASN A 448 11.90 3.09 -17.91
CA ASN A 448 11.88 3.91 -19.13
C ASN A 448 12.17 5.41 -18.88
N SER A 449 13.42 5.69 -18.55
CA SER A 449 13.91 7.06 -18.27
C SER A 449 13.70 8.03 -19.44
N GLU A 450 13.74 7.57 -20.70
CA GLU A 450 13.50 8.43 -21.87
C GLU A 450 12.08 9.02 -21.85
N ARG A 451 11.08 8.20 -21.57
CA ARG A 451 9.69 8.65 -21.45
C ARG A 451 9.51 9.66 -20.31
N LEU A 452 10.25 9.47 -19.23
CA LEU A 452 10.23 10.40 -18.10
C LEU A 452 10.88 11.73 -18.48
N ILE A 453 12.03 11.71 -19.16
CA ILE A 453 12.71 12.90 -19.67
C ILE A 453 11.80 13.69 -20.61
N GLU A 454 11.13 13.01 -21.55
CA GLU A 454 10.17 13.65 -22.45
C GLU A 454 9.03 14.34 -21.69
N ALA A 455 8.52 13.73 -20.63
CA ALA A 455 7.49 14.33 -19.79
C ALA A 455 8.01 15.57 -19.04
N PHE A 456 9.21 15.49 -18.45
CA PHE A 456 9.81 16.58 -17.69
C PHE A 456 10.11 17.82 -18.56
N LYS A 457 10.49 17.61 -19.81
CA LYS A 457 10.72 18.70 -20.78
C LYS A 457 9.47 19.55 -21.07
N THR A 458 8.27 19.02 -20.83
CA THR A 458 7.01 19.74 -21.08
C THR A 458 6.54 20.61 -19.92
N LEU A 459 7.19 20.52 -18.77
CA LEU A 459 6.79 21.21 -17.55
C LEU A 459 7.35 22.64 -17.52
N ASP A 460 6.58 23.56 -16.97
CA ASP A 460 6.97 24.97 -16.78
C ASP A 460 7.69 25.18 -15.44
N LEU A 461 7.47 24.27 -14.46
CA LEU A 461 8.11 24.31 -13.14
C LEU A 461 8.32 22.90 -12.59
N ILE A 462 9.54 22.61 -12.15
CA ILE A 462 9.89 21.40 -11.39
C ILE A 462 10.62 21.83 -10.11
N VAL A 463 10.07 21.45 -8.97
CA VAL A 463 10.65 21.67 -7.65
C VAL A 463 10.97 20.35 -7.01
N SER A 464 12.21 20.15 -6.57
CA SER A 464 12.63 18.99 -5.79
C SER A 464 12.87 19.37 -4.34
N GLN A 465 12.34 18.59 -3.42
CA GLN A 465 12.56 18.70 -1.98
C GLN A 465 13.33 17.45 -1.56
N ASP A 466 14.61 17.60 -1.25
CA ASP A 466 15.46 16.46 -0.99
C ASP A 466 16.56 16.72 0.03
N LEU A 467 17.07 15.63 0.60
CA LEU A 467 18.18 15.61 1.54
C LEU A 467 19.54 15.58 0.83
N MET A 468 19.61 14.75 -0.22
CA MET A 468 20.84 14.42 -0.94
C MET A 468 20.67 14.67 -2.43
N PRO A 469 21.76 15.01 -3.14
CA PRO A 469 21.72 15.08 -4.61
C PRO A 469 21.38 13.72 -5.22
N GLN A 470 20.58 13.74 -6.26
CA GLN A 470 20.19 12.58 -7.04
C GLN A 470 19.88 12.99 -8.49
N GLU A 471 19.86 12.05 -9.41
CA GLU A 471 19.63 12.32 -10.84
C GLU A 471 18.35 13.10 -11.15
N SER A 472 17.29 12.87 -10.37
CA SER A 472 16.03 13.60 -10.57
C SER A 472 16.15 15.10 -10.24
N ASN A 473 17.09 15.48 -9.37
CA ASN A 473 17.34 16.87 -9.02
C ASN A 473 17.90 17.65 -10.21
N ASP A 474 18.71 17.01 -11.08
CA ASP A 474 19.30 17.65 -12.25
C ASP A 474 18.24 18.20 -13.22
N TRP A 475 17.01 17.67 -13.15
CA TRP A 475 15.88 18.11 -13.95
C TRP A 475 15.03 19.19 -13.26
N ALA A 476 15.29 19.49 -11.99
CA ALA A 476 14.54 20.49 -11.24
C ALA A 476 14.98 21.92 -11.60
N ASP A 477 14.04 22.86 -11.51
CA ASP A 477 14.33 24.29 -11.60
C ASP A 477 14.81 24.83 -10.25
N TYR A 478 14.28 24.23 -9.16
CA TYR A 478 14.68 24.51 -7.78
C TYR A 478 14.86 23.22 -7.00
N VAL A 479 15.94 23.13 -6.21
CA VAL A 479 16.17 22.05 -5.25
C VAL A 479 16.20 22.63 -3.84
N LEU A 480 15.26 22.23 -3.01
CA LEU A 480 15.06 22.76 -1.66
C LEU A 480 15.57 21.77 -0.63
N PRO A 481 16.45 22.17 0.30
CA PRO A 481 17.01 21.27 1.31
C PRO A 481 15.95 20.85 2.32
N SER A 482 15.70 19.55 2.35
CA SER A 482 14.81 18.91 3.31
C SER A 482 15.54 18.53 4.60
N THR A 483 14.81 18.49 5.70
CA THR A 483 15.32 18.03 6.98
C THR A 483 15.50 16.51 7.01
N PHE A 484 16.50 16.05 7.74
CA PHE A 484 16.68 14.64 8.08
C PHE A 484 15.62 14.20 9.11
N PHE A 485 15.21 12.94 9.09
CA PHE A 485 14.08 12.50 9.91
C PHE A 485 14.24 12.71 11.43
N LEU A 486 15.47 12.71 11.97
CA LEU A 486 15.72 13.03 13.37
C LEU A 486 15.76 14.54 13.66
N GLU A 487 15.75 15.38 12.63
CA GLU A 487 15.65 16.84 12.76
C GLU A 487 14.19 17.32 12.78
N ASN A 488 13.24 16.40 12.60
CA ASN A 488 11.83 16.71 12.40
C ASN A 488 10.94 16.27 13.56
N HIS A 489 9.93 17.08 13.83
CA HIS A 489 8.70 16.68 14.52
C HIS A 489 7.72 16.18 13.46
N GLU A 490 7.83 14.93 13.00
CA GLU A 490 7.21 14.60 11.74
C GLU A 490 6.04 13.63 11.84
N TYR A 491 6.13 12.61 12.64
CA TYR A 491 5.22 11.51 12.48
C TYR A 491 4.23 11.37 13.62
N ILE A 492 2.95 11.39 13.26
CA ILE A 492 1.89 10.91 14.13
C ILE A 492 1.23 9.76 13.39
N GLY A 493 1.43 8.58 13.87
CA GLY A 493 0.79 7.40 13.32
C GLY A 493 0.11 6.59 14.41
N VAL A 494 -1.03 6.02 14.06
CA VAL A 494 -1.48 4.82 14.75
C VAL A 494 -0.85 3.69 13.98
N ASN A 495 0.18 3.14 14.55
CA ASN A 495 0.84 2.03 13.91
C ASN A 495 0.02 0.79 14.14
N TYR A 496 -0.45 0.21 13.03
CA TYR A 496 -1.19 -1.04 12.99
C TYR A 496 -2.19 -1.19 14.13
N ALA A 497 -3.42 -0.89 13.86
CA ALA A 497 -4.55 -0.79 14.79
C ALA A 497 -4.73 -1.95 15.80
N ARG A 498 -3.87 -2.96 15.73
CA ARG A 498 -3.88 -4.13 16.58
C ARG A 498 -3.70 -3.81 18.07
N ASP A 499 -2.86 -2.82 18.39
CA ASP A 499 -2.47 -2.56 19.79
C ASP A 499 -2.82 -1.15 20.29
N GLY A 500 -3.44 -0.31 19.44
CA GLY A 500 -3.97 0.98 19.87
C GLY A 500 -2.95 2.05 20.24
N TYR A 501 -1.70 1.94 19.77
CA TYR A 501 -0.67 2.95 20.05
C TYR A 501 -0.68 4.08 19.04
N VAL A 502 -0.61 5.30 19.54
CA VAL A 502 -0.32 6.50 18.76
C VAL A 502 1.16 6.82 18.91
N GLN A 503 1.85 6.92 17.79
CA GLN A 503 3.27 7.27 17.76
C GLN A 503 3.44 8.71 17.28
N LYS A 504 4.35 9.42 17.93
CA LYS A 504 4.86 10.72 17.54
C LYS A 504 6.37 10.64 17.45
N SER A 505 6.96 11.11 16.35
CA SER A 505 8.40 11.38 16.31
C SER A 505 8.67 12.81 16.72
N SER A 506 9.76 13.00 17.45
CA SER A 506 10.26 14.31 17.87
C SER A 506 11.59 14.58 17.17
N ALA A 507 11.92 15.86 16.98
CA ALA A 507 13.25 16.25 16.57
C ALA A 507 14.22 15.99 17.72
N GLU A 508 15.20 15.14 17.48
CA GLU A 508 16.19 14.73 18.49
C GLU A 508 17.54 15.43 18.30
N ILE A 509 17.81 15.92 17.10
CA ILE A 509 19.06 16.58 16.72
C ILE A 509 18.78 17.83 15.88
N ASP A 510 19.72 18.75 15.90
CA ASP A 510 19.74 19.90 15.01
C ASP A 510 20.38 19.57 13.66
N PRO A 511 20.05 20.28 12.57
CA PRO A 511 20.83 20.22 11.34
C PRO A 511 22.30 20.55 11.62
N PRO A 512 23.25 19.96 10.87
CA PRO A 512 24.66 20.34 10.97
C PRO A 512 24.87 21.83 10.68
N GLU A 513 25.97 22.38 11.19
CA GLU A 513 26.34 23.76 10.92
C GLU A 513 26.38 24.08 9.41
N GLY A 514 25.80 25.21 9.03
CA GLY A 514 25.70 25.64 7.63
C GLY A 514 24.61 24.96 6.80
N VAL A 515 23.82 24.05 7.39
CA VAL A 515 22.66 23.43 6.73
C VAL A 515 21.38 24.19 7.06
N GLU A 516 20.79 24.82 6.06
CA GLU A 516 19.56 25.61 6.19
C GLU A 516 18.29 24.79 5.87
N ALA A 517 18.32 23.48 6.13
CA ALA A 517 17.21 22.59 5.83
C ALA A 517 15.91 22.97 6.56
N ARG A 518 14.79 22.81 5.87
CA ARG A 518 13.44 23.06 6.38
C ARG A 518 12.54 21.88 6.10
N HIS A 519 11.55 21.69 6.97
CA HIS A 519 10.54 20.65 6.82
C HIS A 519 9.77 20.80 5.51
N ASP A 520 9.52 19.71 4.80
CA ASP A 520 8.86 19.74 3.48
C ASP A 520 7.49 20.43 3.52
N ILE A 521 6.72 20.20 4.59
CA ILE A 521 5.42 20.86 4.76
C ILE A 521 5.58 22.36 5.02
N TRP A 522 6.59 22.77 5.78
CA TRP A 522 6.89 24.19 5.96
C TRP A 522 7.13 24.87 4.60
N GLN A 523 7.87 24.22 3.72
CA GLN A 523 8.13 24.73 2.38
C GLN A 523 6.82 24.91 1.59
N PHE A 524 5.94 23.94 1.62
CA PHE A 524 4.62 24.04 1.00
C PHE A 524 3.73 25.13 1.62
N MET A 525 3.74 25.27 2.93
CA MET A 525 2.91 26.27 3.62
C MET A 525 3.41 27.68 3.38
N GLU A 526 4.72 27.89 3.30
CA GLU A 526 5.32 29.18 2.94
C GLU A 526 5.02 29.56 1.48
N ILE A 527 5.02 28.60 0.56
CA ILE A 527 4.58 28.82 -0.82
C ILE A 527 3.09 29.18 -0.84
N LEU A 528 2.24 28.47 -0.09
CA LEU A 528 0.80 28.74 -0.01
C LEU A 528 0.53 30.15 0.51
N ARG A 529 1.25 30.57 1.56
CA ARG A 529 1.12 31.91 2.14
C ARG A 529 1.45 33.03 1.15
N ARG A 530 2.40 32.80 0.27
CA ARG A 530 2.79 33.76 -0.80
C ARG A 530 1.80 33.79 -1.95
N ILE A 531 1.16 32.67 -2.27
CA ILE A 531 0.18 32.59 -3.36
C ILE A 531 -1.20 33.11 -2.91
N ASP A 532 -1.65 32.68 -1.73
CA ASP A 532 -2.98 32.94 -1.20
C ASP A 532 -2.93 33.08 0.34
N PRO A 533 -2.58 34.30 0.82
CA PRO A 533 -2.46 34.56 2.25
C PRO A 533 -3.76 34.33 3.03
N ASP A 534 -4.91 34.61 2.42
CA ASP A 534 -6.21 34.39 3.05
C ASP A 534 -6.51 32.90 3.21
N LEU A 535 -6.16 32.10 2.24
CA LEU A 535 -6.27 30.65 2.33
C LEU A 535 -5.30 30.10 3.38
N ALA A 536 -4.05 30.55 3.39
CA ALA A 536 -3.07 30.15 4.40
C ALA A 536 -3.58 30.45 5.81
N LYS A 537 -4.13 31.64 6.05
CA LYS A 537 -4.77 32.01 7.32
C LYS A 537 -5.95 31.10 7.66
N ARG A 538 -6.83 30.79 6.71
CA ARG A 538 -7.97 29.91 6.92
C ARG A 538 -7.55 28.50 7.33
N VAL A 539 -6.43 28.00 6.81
CA VAL A 539 -5.88 26.68 7.19
C VAL A 539 -5.02 26.73 8.47
N GLY A 540 -4.96 27.89 9.12
CA GLY A 540 -4.25 28.07 10.39
C GLY A 540 -2.77 28.38 10.27
N TYR A 541 -2.31 28.81 9.08
CA TYR A 541 -0.94 29.23 8.81
C TYR A 541 -0.93 30.72 8.46
N ASP A 542 -1.16 31.55 9.47
CA ASP A 542 -1.37 33.00 9.31
C ASP A 542 -0.09 33.82 9.49
N LYS A 543 0.97 33.21 9.99
CA LYS A 543 2.24 33.87 10.25
C LYS A 543 3.36 33.17 9.49
N GLU A 544 4.33 33.98 9.09
CA GLU A 544 5.60 33.46 8.63
C GLU A 544 6.32 32.76 9.78
N ILE A 545 6.77 31.53 9.53
CA ILE A 545 7.51 30.73 10.49
C ILE A 545 8.97 30.69 10.03
N ARG A 546 9.86 31.31 10.80
CA ARG A 546 11.28 31.41 10.46
C ARG A 546 12.19 30.51 11.28
N THR A 547 11.79 30.16 12.48
CA THR A 547 12.60 29.36 13.41
C THR A 547 12.07 27.94 13.58
N ARG A 548 12.93 27.06 14.04
CA ARG A 548 12.53 25.67 14.38
C ARG A 548 11.57 25.62 15.56
N ASP A 549 11.73 26.50 16.54
CA ASP A 549 10.85 26.55 17.71
C ASP A 549 9.44 27.01 17.32
N GLU A 550 9.32 27.99 16.42
CA GLU A 550 8.02 28.39 15.87
C GLU A 550 7.38 27.26 15.07
N TRP A 551 8.18 26.52 14.28
CA TRP A 551 7.71 25.37 13.55
C TRP A 551 7.26 24.24 14.48
N LYS A 552 8.06 23.97 15.53
CA LYS A 552 7.70 23.00 16.57
C LYS A 552 6.38 23.36 17.23
N ALA A 553 6.21 24.62 17.62
CA ALA A 553 4.98 25.10 18.26
C ALA A 553 3.77 24.98 17.29
N PHE A 554 3.94 25.35 16.03
CA PHE A 554 2.91 25.16 15.01
C PHE A 554 2.55 23.68 14.84
N TRP A 555 3.56 22.79 14.77
CA TRP A 555 3.36 21.36 14.61
C TRP A 555 2.63 20.75 15.81
N ASP A 556 3.12 21.01 17.01
CA ASP A 556 2.55 20.44 18.23
C ASP A 556 1.11 20.95 18.47
N HIS A 557 0.87 22.25 18.42
CA HIS A 557 -0.43 22.82 18.77
C HIS A 557 -1.39 22.93 17.57
N GLY A 558 -0.87 23.20 16.40
CA GLY A 558 -1.68 23.32 15.19
C GLY A 558 -2.09 21.98 14.60
N ILE A 559 -1.30 20.96 14.78
CA ILE A 559 -1.46 19.67 14.08
C ILE A 559 -1.66 18.51 15.05
N VAL A 560 -0.68 18.26 15.95
CA VAL A 560 -0.69 17.10 16.84
C VAL A 560 -1.89 17.12 17.77
N ASP A 561 -2.13 18.24 18.44
CA ASP A 561 -3.22 18.37 19.39
C ASP A 561 -4.59 18.17 18.74
N ARG A 562 -4.77 18.64 17.50
CA ARG A 562 -6.03 18.46 16.75
C ARG A 562 -6.24 17.01 16.33
N VAL A 563 -5.17 16.34 15.92
CA VAL A 563 -5.23 14.91 15.58
C VAL A 563 -5.59 14.09 16.81
N TRP A 564 -4.92 14.40 17.93
CA TRP A 564 -5.18 13.75 19.20
C TRP A 564 -6.61 13.97 19.70
N ALA A 565 -7.09 15.22 19.66
CA ALA A 565 -8.48 15.54 20.00
C ALA A 565 -9.47 14.78 19.12
N GLY A 566 -9.21 14.68 17.81
CA GLY A 566 -10.04 13.91 16.88
C GLY A 566 -10.03 12.40 17.18
N PHE A 567 -8.90 11.86 17.62
CA PHE A 567 -8.78 10.47 18.02
C PHE A 567 -9.57 10.18 19.32
N ILE A 568 -9.38 10.99 20.33
CA ILE A 568 -10.09 10.87 21.62
C ILE A 568 -11.60 11.01 21.44
N SER A 569 -12.06 11.97 20.64
CA SER A 569 -13.47 12.15 20.33
C SER A 569 -14.09 10.89 19.71
N ARG A 570 -13.40 10.25 18.79
CA ARG A 570 -13.86 8.99 18.16
C ARG A 570 -13.83 7.80 19.12
N LYS A 571 -12.80 7.69 19.95
CA LYS A 571 -12.72 6.65 20.98
C LYS A 571 -13.87 6.75 21.97
N ASN A 572 -14.20 7.98 22.38
CA ASN A 572 -15.30 8.23 23.32
C ASN A 572 -16.70 8.06 22.69
N ALA A 573 -16.79 8.16 21.34
CA ALA A 573 -18.02 7.92 20.60
C ALA A 573 -18.23 6.43 20.24
N ALA A 574 -17.19 5.61 20.34
CA ALA A 574 -17.31 4.16 20.13
C ALA A 574 -18.08 3.53 21.29
N LYS A 575 -19.09 2.75 20.95
CA LYS A 575 -19.85 2.00 21.96
C LYS A 575 -19.00 0.86 22.51
N PRO A 576 -19.15 0.49 23.80
CA PRO A 576 -18.50 -0.71 24.32
C PRO A 576 -18.90 -1.95 23.50
N GLY A 577 -17.93 -2.61 22.88
CA GLY A 577 -18.17 -3.81 22.07
C GLY A 577 -18.18 -3.59 20.54
N GLU A 578 -17.98 -2.36 20.06
CA GLU A 578 -17.75 -2.05 18.64
C GLU A 578 -16.26 -1.95 18.29
#